data_f3e2333cb5f87f5e793e5f6ef3f97582
#
_entry.id   f3e2333cb5f87f5e793e5f6ef3f97582
#
_cell.length_a   1.000
_cell.length_b   1.000
_cell.length_c   1.000
_cell.angle_alpha   90.00
_cell.angle_beta   90.00
_cell.angle_gamma   90.00
#
_symmetry.space_group_name_H-M   'P 1'
#
loop_
_entity.id
_entity.type
_entity.pdbx_description
1 polymer ?
#
loop_
_entity_poly.entity_id
_entity_poly.type
_entity_poly.pdbx_seq_one_letter_code
_entity_poly.pdbx_strand_id
1 'polypeptide(L)'
;MKASDYKDSPSVGAAAIRNAGSAGSVSAGNAAGAAPNRVKLSAVLITQDAASQIEACLASVGFADEILIVDSGSTDATLEIAKHHGARVLHQDWLGYGAQKQFAVGQAAHDWVLCVDADERLTQPLAENIAETLVSQRFQAYRMARANVFMGRVLRHGEGYPDWSLRLFHRAHARWSDDPVHESVIPAAPDAVGTLAGDLMHESSETLSGYLAKQNKYTSLQAERLFRDGKRAGWARIALAPLVRFIKFYFVRLGFLDGVPGLVHITIGCHNSMIKYAKLREPDRAGNSSK
;
A
#
# COMPACT_ATOMS: atom_id res chain seq x y z
N MET A 1 17.24 -10.11 -6.81
CA MET A 1 16.19 -9.90 -7.84
C MET A 1 15.58 -8.54 -7.59
N LYS A 2 15.60 -7.62 -8.56
CA LYS A 2 15.33 -6.18 -8.35
C LYS A 2 13.83 -5.93 -8.37
N ALA A 3 13.30 -5.26 -7.36
CA ALA A 3 11.90 -4.81 -7.27
C ALA A 3 11.46 -3.79 -8.37
N SER A 4 12.33 -3.52 -9.36
CA SER A 4 12.06 -2.57 -10.45
C SER A 4 11.38 -3.18 -11.68
N ASP A 5 11.32 -4.51 -11.77
CA ASP A 5 10.92 -5.18 -13.02
C ASP A 5 9.41 -5.51 -13.09
N TYR A 6 8.64 -5.10 -12.07
CA TYR A 6 7.21 -5.39 -11.99
C TYR A 6 6.30 -4.27 -12.54
N LYS A 7 6.87 -3.26 -13.20
CA LYS A 7 6.11 -2.04 -13.62
C LYS A 7 5.57 -2.02 -15.05
N ASP A 8 5.93 -2.98 -15.90
CA ASP A 8 5.50 -2.95 -17.31
C ASP A 8 4.98 -4.32 -17.78
N SER A 9 3.69 -4.53 -17.66
CA SER A 9 2.95 -5.53 -18.47
C SER A 9 1.71 -4.88 -19.08
N PRO A 10 1.40 -5.14 -20.38
CA PRO A 10 0.41 -4.39 -21.13
C PRO A 10 -1.03 -4.72 -20.71
N SER A 11 -1.89 -3.69 -20.77
CA SER A 11 -3.33 -3.76 -20.58
C SER A 11 -3.99 -4.66 -21.60
N VAL A 12 -4.68 -5.71 -21.14
CA VAL A 12 -5.58 -6.50 -21.97
C VAL A 12 -6.92 -5.78 -22.06
N GLY A 13 -7.38 -5.57 -23.30
CA GLY A 13 -8.54 -4.75 -23.64
C GLY A 13 -9.88 -5.27 -23.08
N ALA A 14 -10.73 -4.31 -22.74
CA ALA A 14 -12.12 -4.53 -22.34
C ALA A 14 -12.95 -4.99 -23.55
N ALA A 15 -13.50 -6.20 -23.50
CA ALA A 15 -14.51 -6.66 -24.43
C ALA A 15 -15.91 -6.25 -23.94
N ALA A 16 -16.60 -5.45 -24.74
CA ALA A 16 -17.97 -5.03 -24.48
C ALA A 16 -18.96 -6.20 -24.71
N ILE A 17 -19.73 -6.56 -23.71
CA ILE A 17 -20.87 -7.48 -23.82
C ILE A 17 -22.14 -6.65 -23.97
N ARG A 18 -22.82 -6.82 -25.11
CA ARG A 18 -24.14 -6.23 -25.39
C ARG A 18 -25.24 -7.03 -24.70
N ASN A 19 -26.11 -6.34 -24.00
CA ASN A 19 -27.35 -6.87 -23.43
C ASN A 19 -28.41 -7.05 -24.52
N ALA A 20 -29.03 -8.23 -24.54
CA ALA A 20 -30.34 -8.45 -25.17
C ALA A 20 -31.31 -8.91 -24.08
N GLY A 21 -32.41 -8.15 -23.93
CA GLY A 21 -33.40 -8.40 -22.90
C GLY A 21 -34.38 -9.52 -23.24
N SER A 22 -34.93 -10.16 -22.23
CA SER A 22 -36.32 -10.67 -22.24
C SER A 22 -36.86 -10.69 -20.81
N ALA A 23 -38.01 -10.09 -20.64
CA ALA A 23 -38.75 -10.07 -19.40
C ALA A 23 -39.45 -11.43 -19.19
N GLY A 24 -39.18 -12.06 -18.06
CA GLY A 24 -39.95 -13.20 -17.58
C GLY A 24 -40.21 -13.03 -16.07
N SER A 25 -41.48 -12.77 -15.73
CA SER A 25 -41.94 -12.72 -14.34
C SER A 25 -41.85 -14.13 -13.72
N VAL A 26 -41.09 -14.28 -12.62
CA VAL A 26 -41.13 -15.47 -11.78
C VAL A 26 -41.31 -15.06 -10.34
N SER A 27 -42.30 -15.69 -9.71
CA SER A 27 -42.79 -15.49 -8.35
C SER A 27 -41.73 -15.53 -7.26
N ALA A 28 -41.91 -14.65 -6.26
CA ALA A 28 -41.11 -14.62 -5.03
C ALA A 28 -41.28 -15.93 -4.23
N GLY A 29 -40.35 -16.82 -4.37
CA GLY A 29 -40.12 -17.94 -3.43
C GLY A 29 -39.04 -17.53 -2.45
N ASN A 30 -39.40 -17.44 -1.18
CA ASN A 30 -38.52 -17.12 -0.05
C ASN A 30 -37.58 -18.29 0.18
N ALA A 31 -36.41 -18.30 -0.50
CA ALA A 31 -35.28 -19.17 -0.17
C ALA A 31 -34.25 -18.30 0.51
N ALA A 32 -34.17 -18.43 1.83
CA ALA A 32 -32.99 -17.99 2.58
C ALA A 32 -31.78 -18.78 2.04
N GLY A 33 -31.17 -18.24 0.97
CA GLY A 33 -29.95 -18.78 0.38
C GLY A 33 -28.84 -18.69 1.42
N ALA A 34 -28.27 -19.84 1.82
CA ALA A 34 -27.05 -19.88 2.58
C ALA A 34 -26.01 -18.98 1.86
N ALA A 35 -25.45 -18.03 2.59
CA ALA A 35 -24.37 -17.18 2.06
C ALA A 35 -23.30 -18.09 1.44
N PRO A 36 -22.77 -17.79 0.26
CA PRO A 36 -21.77 -18.64 -0.39
C PRO A 36 -20.63 -18.89 0.62
N ASN A 37 -20.24 -20.16 0.74
CA ASN A 37 -19.24 -20.60 1.71
C ASN A 37 -17.88 -20.01 1.33
N ARG A 38 -17.64 -18.73 1.70
CA ARG A 38 -16.33 -18.08 1.53
C ARG A 38 -15.35 -18.56 2.61
N VAL A 39 -14.08 -18.62 2.27
CA VAL A 39 -13.05 -18.84 3.28
C VAL A 39 -13.01 -17.68 4.27
N LYS A 40 -12.62 -17.99 5.49
CA LYS A 40 -12.52 -17.02 6.57
C LYS A 40 -11.31 -16.13 6.39
N LEU A 41 -11.46 -14.86 6.78
CA LEU A 41 -10.50 -13.78 6.62
C LEU A 41 -10.13 -13.16 7.96
N SER A 42 -8.83 -13.01 8.23
CA SER A 42 -8.32 -12.14 9.29
C SER A 42 -7.83 -10.81 8.69
N ALA A 43 -8.44 -9.70 9.09
CA ALA A 43 -7.87 -8.37 8.89
C ALA A 43 -6.80 -8.12 9.96
N VAL A 44 -5.57 -7.79 9.52
CA VAL A 44 -4.41 -7.72 10.38
C VAL A 44 -3.79 -6.34 10.31
N LEU A 45 -3.65 -5.68 11.47
CA LEU A 45 -3.09 -4.32 11.59
C LEU A 45 -1.93 -4.31 12.59
N ILE A 46 -0.97 -3.42 12.37
CA ILE A 46 0.02 -3.01 13.37
C ILE A 46 -0.25 -1.57 13.75
N THR A 47 -0.14 -1.22 15.04
CA THR A 47 -0.46 0.12 15.52
C THR A 47 0.50 0.62 16.59
N GLN A 48 0.64 1.96 16.63
CA GLN A 48 1.15 2.72 17.75
C GLN A 48 0.62 4.15 17.63
N ASP A 49 -0.13 4.62 18.65
CA ASP A 49 -0.69 5.97 18.75
C ASP A 49 -1.45 6.42 17.48
N ALA A 50 -2.45 5.62 17.04
CA ALA A 50 -3.19 5.78 15.81
C ALA A 50 -4.66 6.24 16.01
N ALA A 51 -5.03 6.76 17.19
CA ALA A 51 -6.42 7.08 17.55
C ALA A 51 -7.14 8.00 16.55
N SER A 52 -6.39 8.91 15.89
CA SER A 52 -6.97 9.86 14.93
C SER A 52 -7.42 9.24 13.60
N GLN A 53 -7.00 8.02 13.30
CA GLN A 53 -7.17 7.41 11.95
C GLN A 53 -7.75 6.00 11.99
N ILE A 54 -7.50 5.25 13.08
CA ILE A 54 -7.79 3.82 13.16
C ILE A 54 -9.29 3.50 13.04
N GLU A 55 -10.20 4.38 13.49
CA GLU A 55 -11.64 4.13 13.46
C GLU A 55 -12.16 3.91 12.05
N ALA A 56 -11.77 4.78 11.10
CA ALA A 56 -12.17 4.65 9.69
C ALA A 56 -11.58 3.39 9.03
N CYS A 57 -10.36 3.01 9.41
CA CYS A 57 -9.73 1.76 8.98
C CYS A 57 -10.55 0.55 9.46
N LEU A 58 -10.84 0.46 10.76
CA LEU A 58 -11.56 -0.66 11.37
C LEU A 58 -12.98 -0.79 10.82
N ALA A 59 -13.69 0.32 10.63
CA ALA A 59 -14.99 0.33 9.99
C ALA A 59 -14.94 -0.27 8.58
N SER A 60 -13.89 -0.01 7.81
CA SER A 60 -13.75 -0.49 6.43
C SER A 60 -13.43 -1.99 6.31
N VAL A 61 -12.91 -2.62 7.37
CA VAL A 61 -12.58 -4.05 7.43
C VAL A 61 -13.57 -4.86 8.26
N GLY A 62 -14.67 -4.27 8.72
CA GLY A 62 -15.68 -4.90 9.58
C GLY A 62 -16.36 -6.14 8.97
N PHE A 63 -16.20 -6.42 7.67
CA PHE A 63 -16.66 -7.64 7.01
C PHE A 63 -15.76 -8.85 7.22
N ALA A 64 -14.56 -8.69 7.79
CA ALA A 64 -13.63 -9.77 8.11
C ALA A 64 -14.17 -10.63 9.27
N ASP A 65 -13.77 -11.91 9.30
CA ASP A 65 -14.18 -12.85 10.37
C ASP A 65 -13.37 -12.62 11.66
N GLU A 66 -12.20 -11.99 11.54
CA GLU A 66 -11.35 -11.54 12.63
C GLU A 66 -10.75 -10.19 12.28
N ILE A 67 -10.69 -9.30 13.27
CA ILE A 67 -9.83 -8.10 13.24
C ILE A 67 -8.75 -8.31 14.31
N LEU A 68 -7.50 -8.41 13.87
CA LEU A 68 -6.35 -8.55 14.76
C LEU A 68 -5.50 -7.28 14.72
N ILE A 69 -5.23 -6.73 15.88
CA ILE A 69 -4.32 -5.60 16.05
C ILE A 69 -3.12 -6.03 16.88
N VAL A 70 -1.92 -5.77 16.37
CA VAL A 70 -0.68 -5.89 17.12
C VAL A 70 -0.19 -4.49 17.45
N ASP A 71 -0.28 -4.15 18.74
CA ASP A 71 0.04 -2.82 19.25
C ASP A 71 1.45 -2.78 19.88
N SER A 72 2.18 -1.71 19.60
CA SER A 72 3.56 -1.51 20.09
C SER A 72 3.65 -0.53 21.27
N GLY A 73 2.58 -0.45 22.08
CA GLY A 73 2.55 0.38 23.29
C GLY A 73 1.90 1.74 23.05
N SER A 74 0.70 1.76 22.45
CA SER A 74 -0.11 2.98 22.35
C SER A 74 -0.48 3.55 23.71
N THR A 75 -0.40 4.87 23.81
CA THR A 75 -0.71 5.65 25.01
C THR A 75 -1.96 6.52 24.83
N ASP A 76 -2.47 6.64 23.61
CA ASP A 76 -3.68 7.35 23.24
C ASP A 76 -4.92 6.44 23.26
N ALA A 77 -6.05 6.91 22.71
CA ALA A 77 -7.30 6.14 22.64
C ALA A 77 -7.32 4.98 21.63
N THR A 78 -6.19 4.64 20.99
CA THR A 78 -6.10 3.58 19.95
C THR A 78 -6.71 2.26 20.42
N LEU A 79 -6.33 1.80 21.61
CA LEU A 79 -6.77 0.50 22.14
C LEU A 79 -8.24 0.49 22.55
N GLU A 80 -8.78 1.62 23.00
CA GLU A 80 -10.20 1.77 23.33
C GLU A 80 -11.05 1.66 22.05
N ILE A 81 -10.67 2.41 21.01
CA ILE A 81 -11.34 2.36 19.70
C ILE A 81 -11.27 0.94 19.13
N ALA A 82 -10.11 0.29 19.18
CA ALA A 82 -9.92 -1.09 18.70
C ALA A 82 -10.90 -2.07 19.37
N LYS A 83 -11.04 -2.00 20.68
CA LYS A 83 -11.96 -2.85 21.46
C LYS A 83 -13.42 -2.57 21.12
N HIS A 84 -13.79 -1.31 20.91
CA HIS A 84 -15.14 -0.93 20.49
C HIS A 84 -15.54 -1.58 19.16
N HIS A 85 -14.60 -1.73 18.24
CA HIS A 85 -14.78 -2.44 16.97
C HIS A 85 -14.65 -3.97 17.07
N GLY A 86 -14.54 -4.54 18.28
CA GLY A 86 -14.42 -5.98 18.48
C GLY A 86 -13.09 -6.58 18.06
N ALA A 87 -12.05 -5.77 17.91
CA ALA A 87 -10.73 -6.26 17.53
C ALA A 87 -10.05 -7.03 18.67
N ARG A 88 -9.40 -8.14 18.31
CA ARG A 88 -8.46 -8.85 19.18
C ARG A 88 -7.14 -8.07 19.20
N VAL A 89 -6.72 -7.61 20.37
CA VAL A 89 -5.51 -6.81 20.52
C VAL A 89 -4.42 -7.65 21.19
N LEU A 90 -3.23 -7.65 20.61
CA LEU A 90 -2.01 -8.23 21.17
C LEU A 90 -0.96 -7.14 21.34
N HIS A 91 -0.22 -7.18 22.45
CA HIS A 91 0.96 -6.33 22.60
C HIS A 91 2.20 -7.01 22.06
N GLN A 92 3.02 -6.27 21.32
CA GLN A 92 4.35 -6.68 20.87
C GLN A 92 5.25 -5.47 20.76
N ASP A 93 6.36 -5.48 21.49
CA ASP A 93 7.40 -4.47 21.34
C ASP A 93 7.83 -4.33 19.88
N TRP A 94 8.23 -3.14 19.48
CA TRP A 94 8.53 -2.83 18.10
C TRP A 94 9.69 -3.65 17.53
N LEU A 95 9.43 -4.45 16.50
CA LEU A 95 10.38 -5.30 15.80
C LEU A 95 10.91 -4.69 14.49
N GLY A 96 10.39 -3.55 14.05
CA GLY A 96 10.54 -3.01 12.70
C GLY A 96 9.33 -3.38 11.81
N TYR A 97 9.04 -2.56 10.80
CA TYR A 97 7.79 -2.66 10.02
C TYR A 97 7.54 -4.05 9.44
N GLY A 98 8.49 -4.64 8.72
CA GLY A 98 8.33 -5.95 8.09
C GLY A 98 8.15 -7.07 9.13
N ALA A 99 9.02 -7.12 10.15
CA ALA A 99 8.98 -8.11 11.21
C ALA A 99 7.69 -8.01 12.07
N GLN A 100 7.24 -6.79 12.38
CA GLN A 100 6.00 -6.54 13.12
C GLN A 100 4.77 -7.03 12.33
N LYS A 101 4.70 -6.70 11.04
CA LYS A 101 3.63 -7.19 10.15
C LYS A 101 3.67 -8.71 9.99
N GLN A 102 4.86 -9.30 9.86
CA GLN A 102 5.00 -10.76 9.79
C GLN A 102 4.61 -11.45 11.09
N PHE A 103 4.97 -10.89 12.25
CA PHE A 103 4.51 -11.38 13.55
C PHE A 103 2.97 -11.38 13.62
N ALA A 104 2.36 -10.25 13.23
CA ALA A 104 0.90 -10.12 13.23
C ALA A 104 0.21 -11.16 12.32
N VAL A 105 0.75 -11.41 11.12
CA VAL A 105 0.28 -12.48 10.22
C VAL A 105 0.37 -13.85 10.87
N GLY A 106 1.44 -14.11 11.63
CA GLY A 106 1.62 -15.36 12.36
C GLY A 106 0.57 -15.59 13.47
N GLN A 107 0.04 -14.52 14.05
CA GLN A 107 -0.97 -14.54 15.11
C GLN A 107 -2.41 -14.57 14.61
N ALA A 108 -2.65 -14.42 13.30
CA ALA A 108 -3.98 -14.44 12.70
C ALA A 108 -4.67 -15.80 12.91
N ALA A 109 -5.98 -15.78 13.20
CA ALA A 109 -6.77 -17.00 13.39
C ALA A 109 -7.03 -17.75 12.08
N HIS A 110 -7.01 -17.05 10.94
CA HIS A 110 -7.33 -17.61 9.64
C HIS A 110 -6.14 -17.56 8.69
N ASP A 111 -6.12 -18.46 7.70
CA ASP A 111 -5.00 -18.56 6.74
C ASP A 111 -5.03 -17.46 5.68
N TRP A 112 -6.21 -16.94 5.34
CA TRP A 112 -6.33 -15.77 4.52
C TRP A 112 -6.20 -14.50 5.38
N VAL A 113 -5.25 -13.66 5.03
CA VAL A 113 -4.97 -12.42 5.75
C VAL A 113 -5.06 -11.22 4.81
N LEU A 114 -5.68 -10.16 5.31
CA LEU A 114 -5.69 -8.83 4.72
C LEU A 114 -4.89 -7.90 5.62
N CYS A 115 -3.71 -7.50 5.21
CA CYS A 115 -2.88 -6.57 5.97
C CYS A 115 -3.22 -5.13 5.58
N VAL A 116 -3.60 -4.32 6.57
CA VAL A 116 -3.96 -2.91 6.36
C VAL A 116 -3.22 -2.06 7.39
N ASP A 117 -2.72 -0.90 6.99
CA ASP A 117 -2.11 0.06 7.91
C ASP A 117 -3.23 0.93 8.55
N ALA A 118 -3.02 1.46 9.76
CA ALA A 118 -4.05 2.18 10.50
C ALA A 118 -4.54 3.47 9.80
N ASP A 119 -3.76 4.00 8.86
CA ASP A 119 -4.06 5.15 8.01
C ASP A 119 -4.59 4.77 6.62
N GLU A 120 -4.93 3.48 6.43
CA GLU A 120 -5.53 2.95 5.20
C GLU A 120 -7.01 2.58 5.45
N ARG A 121 -7.85 2.73 4.42
CA ARG A 121 -9.26 2.30 4.44
C ARG A 121 -9.67 1.73 3.08
N LEU A 122 -10.43 0.65 3.11
CA LEU A 122 -10.96 0.06 1.88
C LEU A 122 -12.12 0.92 1.36
N THR A 123 -12.17 1.11 0.04
CA THR A 123 -13.40 1.56 -0.59
C THR A 123 -14.42 0.43 -0.60
N GLN A 124 -15.71 0.74 -0.64
CA GLN A 124 -16.76 -0.27 -0.71
C GLN A 124 -16.57 -1.24 -1.90
N PRO A 125 -16.26 -0.78 -3.13
CA PRO A 125 -15.99 -1.70 -4.24
C PRO A 125 -14.83 -2.65 -3.99
N LEU A 126 -13.78 -2.21 -3.26
CA LEU A 126 -12.67 -3.08 -2.89
C LEU A 126 -13.10 -4.15 -1.88
N ALA A 127 -13.84 -3.78 -0.85
CA ALA A 127 -14.34 -4.71 0.16
C ALA A 127 -15.24 -5.79 -0.46
N GLU A 128 -16.15 -5.40 -1.36
CA GLU A 128 -17.03 -6.30 -2.11
C GLU A 128 -16.20 -7.27 -2.99
N ASN A 129 -15.22 -6.74 -3.73
CA ASN A 129 -14.37 -7.57 -4.59
C ASN A 129 -13.46 -8.53 -3.80
N ILE A 130 -13.03 -8.15 -2.60
CA ILE A 130 -12.34 -9.07 -1.67
C ILE A 130 -13.27 -10.21 -1.27
N ALA A 131 -14.51 -9.90 -0.86
CA ALA A 131 -15.48 -10.91 -0.44
C ALA A 131 -15.78 -11.93 -1.57
N GLU A 132 -15.97 -11.46 -2.80
CA GLU A 132 -16.14 -12.30 -4.00
C GLU A 132 -14.90 -13.16 -4.29
N THR A 133 -13.71 -12.57 -4.15
CA THR A 133 -12.44 -13.25 -4.38
C THR A 133 -12.22 -14.41 -3.41
N LEU A 134 -12.64 -14.25 -2.15
CA LEU A 134 -12.55 -15.30 -1.12
C LEU A 134 -13.50 -16.47 -1.37
N VAL A 135 -14.48 -16.35 -2.25
CA VAL A 135 -15.29 -17.47 -2.73
C VAL A 135 -14.55 -18.27 -3.82
N SER A 136 -13.91 -17.56 -4.76
CA SER A 136 -13.33 -18.18 -5.96
C SER A 136 -11.86 -18.62 -5.82
N GLN A 137 -11.08 -17.93 -4.99
CA GLN A 137 -9.66 -18.21 -4.63
C GLN A 137 -8.76 -18.56 -5.83
N ARG A 138 -8.89 -17.83 -6.93
CA ARG A 138 -8.15 -18.14 -8.18
C ARG A 138 -6.63 -18.00 -8.03
N PHE A 139 -6.18 -17.11 -7.13
CA PHE A 139 -4.77 -16.88 -6.81
C PHE A 139 -4.57 -17.00 -5.30
N GLN A 140 -3.32 -17.15 -4.86
CA GLN A 140 -2.96 -17.22 -3.45
C GLN A 140 -2.53 -15.86 -2.87
N ALA A 141 -2.40 -14.86 -3.72
CA ALA A 141 -2.06 -13.50 -3.34
C ALA A 141 -2.69 -12.50 -4.31
N TYR A 142 -3.09 -11.34 -3.78
CA TYR A 142 -3.74 -10.30 -4.56
C TYR A 142 -3.18 -8.93 -4.20
N ARG A 143 -2.96 -8.13 -5.23
CA ARG A 143 -2.63 -6.72 -5.11
C ARG A 143 -3.84 -5.84 -5.38
N MET A 144 -3.82 -4.65 -4.82
CA MET A 144 -4.84 -3.62 -5.01
C MET A 144 -4.17 -2.26 -5.26
N ALA A 145 -4.88 -1.35 -5.90
CA ALA A 145 -4.40 0.00 -6.11
C ALA A 145 -4.52 0.80 -4.81
N ARG A 146 -3.39 1.29 -4.27
CA ARG A 146 -3.40 2.25 -3.18
C ARG A 146 -3.55 3.65 -3.77
N ALA A 147 -4.55 4.38 -3.29
CA ALA A 147 -4.88 5.73 -3.70
C ALA A 147 -4.50 6.70 -2.58
N ASN A 148 -3.44 7.48 -2.79
CA ASN A 148 -2.93 8.40 -1.80
C ASN A 148 -3.74 9.69 -1.77
N VAL A 149 -4.16 10.12 -0.57
CA VAL A 149 -4.73 11.44 -0.33
C VAL A 149 -3.59 12.40 0.02
N PHE A 150 -3.46 13.48 -0.73
CA PHE A 150 -2.44 14.49 -0.51
C PHE A 150 -3.07 15.88 -0.58
N MET A 151 -2.86 16.68 0.47
CA MET A 151 -3.49 18.00 0.62
C MET A 151 -5.01 17.96 0.42
N GLY A 152 -5.69 16.94 1.00
CA GLY A 152 -7.13 16.77 0.93
C GLY A 152 -7.68 16.27 -0.42
N ARG A 153 -6.81 15.91 -1.38
CA ARG A 153 -7.21 15.38 -2.69
C ARG A 153 -6.67 13.99 -2.93
N VAL A 154 -7.52 13.10 -3.42
CA VAL A 154 -7.09 11.79 -3.92
C VAL A 154 -6.30 12.00 -5.21
N LEU A 155 -5.04 11.55 -5.23
CA LEU A 155 -4.21 11.59 -6.43
C LEU A 155 -4.57 10.39 -7.33
N ARG A 156 -5.08 10.69 -8.52
CA ARG A 156 -5.51 9.70 -9.51
C ARG A 156 -4.59 9.61 -10.73
N HIS A 157 -3.66 10.53 -10.84
CA HIS A 157 -2.76 10.70 -11.98
C HIS A 157 -1.31 10.88 -11.52
N GLY A 158 -0.43 11.08 -12.47
CA GLY A 158 0.97 11.38 -12.17
C GLY A 158 1.71 10.22 -11.54
N GLU A 159 2.39 10.50 -10.42
CA GLU A 159 3.26 9.56 -9.72
C GLU A 159 2.53 8.73 -8.67
N GLY A 160 1.47 9.27 -8.11
CA GLY A 160 0.82 8.74 -6.90
C GLY A 160 -0.16 7.59 -7.15
N TYR A 161 -0.50 7.27 -8.42
CA TYR A 161 -1.52 6.27 -8.71
C TYR A 161 -1.30 5.59 -10.09
N PRO A 162 -1.61 4.28 -10.22
CA PRO A 162 -1.84 3.33 -9.12
C PRO A 162 -0.53 3.00 -8.38
N ASP A 163 -0.59 2.96 -7.06
CA ASP A 163 0.47 2.43 -6.21
C ASP A 163 0.09 1.00 -5.82
N TRP A 164 0.58 0.03 -6.60
CA TRP A 164 0.21 -1.37 -6.41
C TRP A 164 0.77 -1.94 -5.13
N SER A 165 -0.13 -2.32 -4.21
CA SER A 165 0.20 -2.91 -2.92
C SER A 165 -0.39 -4.31 -2.79
N LEU A 166 0.44 -5.33 -2.52
CA LEU A 166 -0.02 -6.68 -2.22
C LEU A 166 -0.40 -6.72 -0.75
N ARG A 167 -1.70 -6.93 -0.45
CA ARG A 167 -2.24 -6.84 0.91
C ARG A 167 -3.12 -8.03 1.30
N LEU A 168 -3.76 -8.71 0.33
CA LEU A 168 -4.57 -9.90 0.56
C LEU A 168 -3.80 -11.14 0.11
N PHE A 169 -3.59 -12.11 1.01
CA PHE A 169 -2.86 -13.33 0.67
C PHE A 169 -3.13 -14.48 1.65
N HIS A 170 -2.87 -15.70 1.19
CA HIS A 170 -2.82 -16.88 2.03
C HIS A 170 -1.43 -16.98 2.67
N ARG A 171 -1.36 -16.98 4.02
CA ARG A 171 -0.09 -16.87 4.77
C ARG A 171 0.92 -18.00 4.53
N ALA A 172 0.49 -19.17 4.03
CA ALA A 172 1.39 -20.23 3.63
C ALA A 172 2.06 -19.99 2.27
N HIS A 173 1.56 -19.01 1.47
CA HIS A 173 2.02 -18.74 0.10
C HIS A 173 2.61 -17.34 -0.08
N ALA A 174 2.63 -16.51 0.96
CA ALA A 174 3.29 -15.22 0.93
C ALA A 174 3.69 -14.78 2.35
N ARG A 175 4.70 -13.93 2.44
CA ARG A 175 5.21 -13.40 3.70
C ARG A 175 5.72 -11.97 3.53
N TRP A 176 5.81 -11.22 4.62
CA TRP A 176 6.49 -9.92 4.62
C TRP A 176 7.99 -10.10 4.48
N SER A 177 8.63 -9.15 3.81
CA SER A 177 10.08 -9.07 3.69
C SER A 177 10.69 -8.55 5.00
N ASP A 178 11.96 -8.88 5.21
CA ASP A 178 12.77 -8.38 6.32
C ASP A 178 13.48 -7.05 5.95
N ASP A 179 13.08 -6.38 4.87
CA ASP A 179 13.67 -5.08 4.46
C ASP A 179 13.27 -4.00 5.47
N PRO A 180 14.23 -3.33 6.13
CA PRO A 180 13.92 -2.36 7.18
C PRO A 180 13.34 -1.04 6.67
N VAL A 181 13.39 -0.79 5.35
CA VAL A 181 13.02 0.50 4.75
C VAL A 181 11.87 0.39 3.73
N HIS A 182 11.82 -0.75 3.02
CA HIS A 182 10.85 -0.99 1.94
C HIS A 182 10.23 -2.37 2.09
N GLU A 183 9.56 -2.56 3.25
CA GLU A 183 8.85 -3.80 3.50
C GLU A 183 7.78 -4.02 2.42
N SER A 184 7.71 -5.25 1.95
CA SER A 184 6.75 -5.67 0.93
C SER A 184 6.38 -7.14 1.14
N VAL A 185 5.19 -7.51 0.70
CA VAL A 185 4.81 -8.93 0.70
C VAL A 185 5.48 -9.64 -0.47
N ILE A 186 6.17 -10.73 -0.17
CA ILE A 186 6.87 -11.60 -1.12
C ILE A 186 6.00 -12.84 -1.35
N PRO A 187 5.34 -12.98 -2.51
CA PRO A 187 4.60 -14.18 -2.86
C PRO A 187 5.55 -15.31 -3.25
N ALA A 188 5.18 -16.56 -2.93
CA ALA A 188 5.92 -17.75 -3.34
C ALA A 188 5.95 -17.93 -4.86
N ALA A 189 4.88 -17.49 -5.55
CA ALA A 189 4.77 -17.48 -7.01
C ALA A 189 4.50 -16.05 -7.52
N PRO A 190 5.52 -15.26 -7.85
CA PRO A 190 5.37 -13.86 -8.27
C PRO A 190 4.47 -13.66 -9.49
N ASP A 191 4.46 -14.62 -10.41
CA ASP A 191 3.66 -14.56 -11.65
C ASP A 191 2.18 -14.94 -11.43
N ALA A 192 1.82 -15.44 -10.24
CA ALA A 192 0.48 -15.86 -9.87
C ALA A 192 -0.16 -14.91 -8.83
N VAL A 193 -0.05 -13.59 -9.05
CA VAL A 193 -0.68 -12.58 -8.22
C VAL A 193 -1.89 -11.99 -8.92
N GLY A 194 -3.06 -12.11 -8.29
CA GLY A 194 -4.29 -11.50 -8.76
C GLY A 194 -4.30 -9.98 -8.56
N THR A 195 -5.21 -9.30 -9.26
CA THR A 195 -5.45 -7.86 -9.07
C THR A 195 -6.90 -7.65 -8.68
N LEU A 196 -7.12 -6.92 -7.60
CA LEU A 196 -8.45 -6.56 -7.10
C LEU A 196 -8.92 -5.25 -7.70
N ALA A 197 -10.23 -5.13 -7.90
CA ALA A 197 -10.90 -3.90 -8.29
C ALA A 197 -11.22 -3.05 -7.05
N GLY A 198 -11.24 -1.73 -7.23
CA GLY A 198 -11.41 -0.76 -6.13
C GLY A 198 -10.08 -0.29 -5.56
N ASP A 199 -10.15 0.66 -4.62
CA ASP A 199 -8.99 1.36 -4.09
C ASP A 199 -8.80 1.13 -2.59
N LEU A 200 -7.56 0.98 -2.18
CA LEU A 200 -7.13 1.13 -0.80
C LEU A 200 -6.76 2.61 -0.60
N MET A 201 -7.62 3.36 0.06
CA MET A 201 -7.38 4.77 0.36
C MET A 201 -6.31 4.89 1.43
N HIS A 202 -5.30 5.73 1.22
CA HIS A 202 -4.26 6.01 2.19
C HIS A 202 -4.23 7.52 2.47
N GLU A 203 -4.51 7.89 3.71
CA GLU A 203 -4.57 9.28 4.15
C GLU A 203 -3.69 9.46 5.39
N SER A 204 -2.44 9.86 5.16
CA SER A 204 -1.55 10.17 6.26
C SER A 204 -1.98 11.48 6.94
N SER A 205 -2.08 11.47 8.28
CA SER A 205 -2.30 12.68 9.08
C SER A 205 -1.06 13.58 9.16
N GLU A 206 -0.01 13.22 8.44
CA GLU A 206 1.27 13.91 8.47
C GLU A 206 1.17 15.32 7.87
N THR A 207 1.72 16.30 8.58
CA THR A 207 1.86 17.65 8.04
C THR A 207 2.79 17.67 6.83
N LEU A 208 2.66 18.68 5.96
CA LEU A 208 3.58 18.85 4.83
C LEU A 208 5.05 18.92 5.29
N SER A 209 5.31 19.58 6.43
CA SER A 209 6.66 19.65 7.02
C SER A 209 7.19 18.29 7.43
N GLY A 210 6.35 17.47 8.10
CA GLY A 210 6.69 16.08 8.45
C GLY A 210 6.96 15.24 7.22
N TYR A 211 6.07 15.33 6.22
CA TYR A 211 6.24 14.66 4.94
C TYR A 211 7.58 15.00 4.28
N LEU A 212 7.96 16.28 4.21
CA LEU A 212 9.24 16.72 3.64
C LEU A 212 10.44 16.21 4.44
N ALA A 213 10.36 16.23 5.78
CA ALA A 213 11.41 15.67 6.64
C ALA A 213 11.62 14.17 6.38
N LYS A 214 10.52 13.41 6.26
CA LYS A 214 10.52 11.99 5.91
C LYS A 214 11.12 11.74 4.53
N GLN A 215 10.74 12.55 3.52
CA GLN A 215 11.32 12.49 2.18
C GLN A 215 12.83 12.76 2.18
N ASN A 216 13.29 13.73 2.98
CA ASN A 216 14.72 14.01 3.12
C ASN A 216 15.49 12.81 3.70
N LYS A 217 14.93 12.12 4.70
CA LYS A 217 15.50 10.87 5.25
C LYS A 217 15.56 9.78 4.19
N TYR A 218 14.49 9.57 3.42
CA TYR A 218 14.45 8.57 2.36
C TYR A 218 15.45 8.84 1.23
N THR A 219 15.64 10.11 0.84
CA THR A 219 16.67 10.46 -0.17
C THR A 219 18.08 10.13 0.32
N SER A 220 18.38 10.27 1.62
CA SER A 220 19.66 9.87 2.22
C SER A 220 19.85 8.36 2.16
N LEU A 221 18.86 7.58 2.63
CA LEU A 221 18.91 6.11 2.60
C LEU A 221 19.06 5.55 1.18
N GLN A 222 18.34 6.14 0.21
CA GLN A 222 18.47 5.76 -1.20
C GLN A 222 19.85 6.09 -1.77
N ALA A 223 20.41 7.25 -1.41
CA ALA A 223 21.76 7.62 -1.84
C ALA A 223 22.81 6.66 -1.27
N GLU A 224 22.68 6.27 0.00
CA GLU A 224 23.57 5.28 0.64
C GLU A 224 23.49 3.91 -0.03
N ARG A 225 22.26 3.44 -0.32
CA ARG A 225 22.06 2.18 -1.04
C ARG A 225 22.73 2.22 -2.43
N LEU A 226 22.49 3.28 -3.20
CA LEU A 226 23.11 3.46 -4.50
C LEU A 226 24.64 3.50 -4.42
N PHE A 227 25.18 4.13 -3.39
CA PHE A 227 26.63 4.19 -3.15
C PHE A 227 27.20 2.80 -2.85
N ARG A 228 26.56 2.03 -1.96
CA ARG A 228 26.93 0.63 -1.66
C ARG A 228 26.87 -0.28 -2.88
N ASP A 229 25.88 -0.05 -3.77
CA ASP A 229 25.75 -0.76 -5.06
C ASP A 229 26.80 -0.29 -6.10
N GLY A 230 27.78 0.51 -5.73
CA GLY A 230 28.83 1.01 -6.63
C GLY A 230 28.36 2.06 -7.63
N LYS A 231 27.14 2.55 -7.54
CA LYS A 231 26.60 3.56 -8.47
C LYS A 231 27.16 4.94 -8.16
N ARG A 232 27.30 5.76 -9.21
CA ARG A 232 27.76 7.15 -9.13
C ARG A 232 26.84 8.03 -9.95
N ALA A 233 26.77 9.32 -9.62
CA ALA A 233 25.97 10.30 -10.36
C ALA A 233 26.85 11.40 -10.93
N GLY A 234 26.73 11.64 -12.24
CA GLY A 234 27.31 12.82 -12.89
C GLY A 234 26.40 14.04 -12.77
N TRP A 235 26.95 15.24 -13.02
CA TRP A 235 26.20 16.51 -12.99
C TRP A 235 24.97 16.51 -13.91
N ALA A 236 25.12 15.93 -15.11
CA ALA A 236 24.00 15.80 -16.05
C ALA A 236 22.83 15.03 -15.46
N ARG A 237 23.08 13.96 -14.69
CA ARG A 237 22.03 13.18 -14.04
C ARG A 237 21.32 13.95 -12.93
N ILE A 238 22.07 14.75 -12.17
CA ILE A 238 21.49 15.62 -11.12
C ILE A 238 20.56 16.64 -11.75
N ALA A 239 20.96 17.28 -12.86
CA ALA A 239 20.19 18.31 -13.53
C ALA A 239 19.00 17.76 -14.35
N LEU A 240 19.20 16.68 -15.08
CA LEU A 240 18.20 16.18 -16.03
C LEU A 240 17.18 15.24 -15.41
N ALA A 241 17.54 14.47 -14.36
CA ALA A 241 16.61 13.51 -13.76
C ALA A 241 15.30 14.15 -13.22
N PRO A 242 15.33 15.31 -12.52
CA PRO A 242 14.10 15.98 -12.09
C PRO A 242 13.27 16.48 -13.28
N LEU A 243 13.90 16.97 -14.35
CA LEU A 243 13.20 17.46 -15.54
C LEU A 243 12.48 16.32 -16.27
N VAL A 244 13.18 15.19 -16.51
CA VAL A 244 12.59 14.01 -17.13
C VAL A 244 11.45 13.47 -16.28
N ARG A 245 11.61 13.46 -14.93
CA ARG A 245 10.57 13.06 -13.99
C ARG A 245 9.35 13.96 -14.08
N PHE A 246 9.54 15.30 -14.12
CA PHE A 246 8.45 16.25 -14.26
C PHE A 246 7.67 16.03 -15.54
N ILE A 247 8.34 15.96 -16.70
CA ILE A 247 7.70 15.73 -17.99
C ILE A 247 6.91 14.42 -17.95
N LYS A 248 7.51 13.34 -17.47
CA LYS A 248 6.86 12.03 -17.37
C LYS A 248 5.60 12.08 -16.53
N PHE A 249 5.65 12.62 -15.31
CA PHE A 249 4.53 12.53 -14.39
C PHE A 249 3.49 13.63 -14.57
N TYR A 250 3.90 14.85 -14.94
CA TYR A 250 2.97 15.95 -15.11
C TYR A 250 2.23 15.88 -16.44
N PHE A 251 2.95 15.65 -17.55
CA PHE A 251 2.34 15.61 -18.89
C PHE A 251 1.97 14.21 -19.34
N VAL A 252 2.92 13.26 -19.37
CA VAL A 252 2.65 11.91 -19.94
C VAL A 252 1.69 11.12 -19.06
N ARG A 253 1.81 11.23 -17.73
CA ARG A 253 0.89 10.58 -16.78
C ARG A 253 -0.23 11.51 -16.29
N LEU A 254 -0.48 12.60 -16.99
CA LEU A 254 -1.59 13.52 -16.79
C LEU A 254 -1.72 14.08 -15.36
N GLY A 255 -0.59 14.23 -14.64
CA GLY A 255 -0.59 14.69 -13.25
C GLY A 255 -1.19 16.09 -13.06
N PHE A 256 -1.29 16.90 -14.12
CA PHE A 256 -1.98 18.19 -14.09
C PHE A 256 -3.48 18.06 -13.81
N LEU A 257 -4.10 16.89 -14.08
CA LEU A 257 -5.51 16.65 -13.76
C LEU A 257 -5.77 16.55 -12.26
N ASP A 258 -4.75 16.28 -11.44
CA ASP A 258 -4.86 16.30 -9.99
C ASP A 258 -4.75 17.72 -9.40
N GLY A 259 -4.64 18.75 -10.25
CA GLY A 259 -4.61 20.17 -9.86
C GLY A 259 -3.38 20.54 -9.06
N VAL A 260 -3.53 21.52 -8.14
CA VAL A 260 -2.41 22.02 -7.32
C VAL A 260 -1.80 20.93 -6.43
N PRO A 261 -2.57 20.06 -5.73
CA PRO A 261 -2.00 18.96 -4.97
C PRO A 261 -1.12 18.03 -5.81
N GLY A 262 -1.57 17.67 -7.03
CA GLY A 262 -0.79 16.87 -7.97
C GLY A 262 0.51 17.55 -8.39
N LEU A 263 0.46 18.85 -8.70
CA LEU A 263 1.66 19.65 -9.05
C LEU A 263 2.65 19.66 -7.88
N VAL A 264 2.20 19.94 -6.65
CA VAL A 264 3.05 19.98 -5.46
C VAL A 264 3.69 18.61 -5.22
N HIS A 265 2.91 17.54 -5.27
CA HIS A 265 3.41 16.16 -5.08
C HIS A 265 4.50 15.80 -6.11
N ILE A 266 4.27 16.08 -7.39
CA ILE A 266 5.24 15.82 -8.47
C ILE A 266 6.49 16.67 -8.29
N THR A 267 6.35 17.94 -7.90
CA THR A 267 7.49 18.86 -7.66
C THR A 267 8.36 18.35 -6.51
N ILE A 268 7.76 17.85 -5.41
CA ILE A 268 8.49 17.21 -4.31
C ILE A 268 9.22 15.97 -4.83
N GLY A 269 8.60 15.13 -5.65
CA GLY A 269 9.24 13.97 -6.27
C GLY A 269 10.44 14.37 -7.17
N CYS A 270 10.33 15.47 -7.90
CA CYS A 270 11.44 16.01 -8.70
C CYS A 270 12.59 16.49 -7.80
N HIS A 271 12.27 17.23 -6.73
CA HIS A 271 13.25 17.66 -5.72
C HIS A 271 13.97 16.45 -5.10
N ASN A 272 13.22 15.41 -4.67
CA ASN A 272 13.77 14.17 -4.12
C ASN A 272 14.73 13.48 -5.11
N SER A 273 14.39 13.48 -6.39
CA SER A 273 15.25 12.90 -7.43
C SER A 273 16.58 13.66 -7.54
N MET A 274 16.54 15.00 -7.52
CA MET A 274 17.73 15.85 -7.54
C MET A 274 18.60 15.65 -6.29
N ILE A 275 17.99 15.78 -5.11
CA ILE A 275 18.69 15.68 -3.82
C ILE A 275 19.33 14.30 -3.61
N LYS A 276 18.64 13.22 -3.97
CA LYS A 276 19.20 11.87 -3.92
C LYS A 276 20.52 11.75 -4.70
N TYR A 277 20.55 12.26 -5.94
CA TYR A 277 21.77 12.19 -6.76
C TYR A 277 22.83 13.19 -6.31
N ALA A 278 22.45 14.34 -5.75
CA ALA A 278 23.39 15.26 -5.12
C ALA A 278 24.05 14.61 -3.90
N LYS A 279 23.27 14.02 -2.98
CA LYS A 279 23.77 13.28 -1.81
C LYS A 279 24.65 12.08 -2.20
N LEU A 280 24.33 11.41 -3.32
CA LEU A 280 25.18 10.32 -3.84
C LEU A 280 26.57 10.82 -4.28
N ARG A 281 26.69 12.12 -4.61
CA ARG A 281 27.93 12.73 -5.07
C ARG A 281 28.72 13.41 -3.96
N GLU A 282 28.20 13.58 -2.76
CA GLU A 282 28.90 14.25 -1.66
C GLU A 282 30.27 13.61 -1.43
N PRO A 283 31.39 14.41 -1.43
CA PRO A 283 32.75 13.89 -1.39
C PRO A 283 33.13 13.18 -0.09
N ASP A 284 32.44 13.48 1.01
CA ASP A 284 32.87 13.06 2.36
C ASP A 284 32.43 11.66 2.78
N ARG A 285 31.71 10.93 1.95
CA ARG A 285 31.34 9.53 2.29
C ARG A 285 32.51 8.56 2.18
N ALA A 286 33.60 8.94 1.55
CA ALA A 286 34.83 8.13 1.46
C ALA A 286 35.82 8.36 2.61
N GLY A 287 35.68 9.45 3.39
CA GLY A 287 36.64 9.86 4.42
C GLY A 287 36.30 9.50 5.85
N ASN A 288 35.04 9.08 6.16
CA ASN A 288 34.61 8.87 7.54
C ASN A 288 34.50 7.41 7.97
N SER A 289 35.00 6.47 7.15
CA SER A 289 35.14 5.04 7.52
C SER A 289 36.54 4.71 8.09
N SER A 290 37.35 5.72 8.37
CA SER A 290 38.72 5.55 8.90
C SER A 290 39.01 6.57 10.02
N LYS A 291 38.14 6.66 11.04
CA LYS A 291 38.52 7.19 12.35
C LYS A 291 37.77 6.47 13.44
#